data_371b8d12775d7d8c0cdb0221b3fda94f
#
_entry.id   371b8d12775d7d8c0cdb0221b3fda94f
#
_cell.length_a   1.000
_cell.length_b   1.000
_cell.length_c   1.000
_cell.angle_alpha   90.00
_cell.angle_beta   90.00
_cell.angle_gamma   90.00
#
_symmetry.space_group_name_H-M   'P 1'
#
loop_
_entity.id
_entity.type
_entity.pdbx_description
1 polymer ?
#
loop_
_entity_poly.entity_id
_entity_poly.type
_entity_poly.pdbx_seq_one_letter_code
_entity_poly.pdbx_strand_id
1 'polypeptide(L)'
;MLIFYYAKSSAAYAPHILLEETALEYKAVRIDFQTKEQQSPAYLKINPKGRVPALITEKGILTETPAILAYLAQVAPDQNLAPTDPFEFAIAQAFNSYMASTVHVAHAHKHRGARWADDPLVHEAMRAKVTANMTEYAQMIEEHYLKGPFVLGDRFSFCDPYMALVTRWFRDDGVDLDQFAKIKEHDILMRQRPSMQHVLGLHS
;
A
#
# COMPACT_ATOMS: atom_id res chain seq x y z
N MET A 1 5.49 7.55 -21.29
CA MET A 1 4.51 6.52 -20.84
C MET A 1 5.10 5.73 -19.68
N LEU A 2 4.34 5.59 -18.58
CA LEU A 2 4.75 4.82 -17.42
C LEU A 2 4.51 3.31 -17.63
N ILE A 3 5.35 2.43 -17.03
CA ILE A 3 5.08 0.99 -16.99
C ILE A 3 5.06 0.55 -15.53
N PHE A 4 3.94 0.03 -15.09
CA PHE A 4 3.71 -0.34 -13.69
C PHE A 4 3.62 -1.86 -13.53
N TYR A 5 4.50 -2.42 -12.69
CA TYR A 5 4.54 -3.84 -12.38
C TYR A 5 3.81 -4.13 -11.07
N TYR A 6 2.87 -5.07 -11.12
CA TYR A 6 2.05 -5.45 -9.99
C TYR A 6 1.84 -6.97 -9.91
N ALA A 7 1.41 -7.45 -8.78
CA ALA A 7 0.88 -8.80 -8.61
C ALA A 7 -0.44 -8.74 -7.85
N LYS A 8 -1.31 -9.72 -8.05
CA LYS A 8 -2.56 -9.85 -7.29
C LYS A 8 -2.28 -9.87 -5.79
N SER A 9 -3.16 -9.26 -5.01
CA SER A 9 -3.10 -9.23 -3.54
C SER A 9 -1.74 -8.79 -2.97
N SER A 10 -1.06 -7.85 -3.64
CA SER A 10 0.25 -7.33 -3.22
C SER A 10 0.19 -5.86 -2.81
N ALA A 11 1.30 -5.35 -2.25
CA ALA A 11 1.44 -3.93 -1.91
C ALA A 11 1.34 -2.98 -3.13
N ALA A 12 1.42 -3.52 -4.35
CA ALA A 12 1.19 -2.78 -5.58
C ALA A 12 -0.24 -2.25 -5.73
N TYR A 13 -1.19 -2.76 -4.93
CA TYR A 13 -2.58 -2.30 -4.92
C TYR A 13 -2.69 -0.78 -4.66
N ALA A 14 -1.97 -0.28 -3.68
CA ALA A 14 -2.01 1.14 -3.31
C ALA A 14 -1.51 2.07 -4.44
N PRO A 15 -0.29 1.91 -5.01
CA PRO A 15 0.14 2.75 -6.12
C PRO A 15 -0.71 2.55 -7.39
N HIS A 16 -1.32 1.38 -7.60
CA HIS A 16 -2.22 1.17 -8.73
C HIS A 16 -3.48 2.04 -8.64
N ILE A 17 -4.10 2.13 -7.44
CA ILE A 17 -5.21 3.05 -7.20
C ILE A 17 -4.78 4.50 -7.47
N LEU A 18 -3.60 4.90 -6.97
CA LEU A 18 -3.14 6.26 -7.17
C LEU A 18 -2.85 6.56 -8.66
N LEU A 19 -2.33 5.61 -9.42
CA LEU A 19 -2.16 5.75 -10.87
C LEU A 19 -3.46 6.11 -11.58
N GLU A 20 -4.56 5.42 -11.26
CA GLU A 20 -5.88 5.74 -11.80
C GLU A 20 -6.35 7.16 -11.44
N GLU A 21 -5.98 7.65 -10.26
CA GLU A 21 -6.32 9.02 -9.81
C GLU A 21 -5.45 10.11 -10.47
N THR A 22 -4.29 9.76 -11.01
CA THR A 22 -3.40 10.73 -11.67
C THR A 22 -3.84 11.11 -13.07
N ALA A 23 -4.69 10.33 -13.71
CA ALA A 23 -5.04 10.43 -15.13
C ALA A 23 -3.82 10.34 -16.08
N LEU A 24 -2.67 9.87 -15.61
CA LEU A 24 -1.47 9.67 -16.42
C LEU A 24 -1.60 8.40 -17.27
N GLU A 25 -1.12 8.46 -18.50
CA GLU A 25 -1.05 7.27 -19.36
C GLU A 25 -0.01 6.28 -18.83
N TYR A 26 -0.44 5.04 -18.59
CA TYR A 26 0.44 3.97 -18.12
C TYR A 26 0.05 2.61 -18.68
N LYS A 27 0.99 1.67 -18.67
CA LYS A 27 0.79 0.25 -18.96
C LYS A 27 0.98 -0.56 -17.68
N ALA A 28 -0.04 -1.31 -17.27
CA ALA A 28 0.06 -2.26 -16.17
C ALA A 28 0.59 -3.62 -16.68
N VAL A 29 1.58 -4.18 -15.98
CA VAL A 29 2.17 -5.49 -16.26
C VAL A 29 2.05 -6.36 -15.02
N ARG A 30 1.27 -7.43 -15.12
CA ARG A 30 1.08 -8.36 -14.01
C ARG A 30 2.24 -9.35 -13.93
N ILE A 31 2.78 -9.52 -12.73
CA ILE A 31 3.78 -10.52 -12.37
C ILE A 31 3.08 -11.69 -11.68
N ASP A 32 3.38 -12.91 -12.14
CA ASP A 32 2.82 -14.12 -11.57
C ASP A 32 3.71 -14.66 -10.43
N PHE A 33 3.21 -14.56 -9.19
CA PHE A 33 3.89 -15.08 -8.01
C PHE A 33 3.87 -16.60 -7.91
N GLN A 34 2.90 -17.27 -8.55
CA GLN A 34 2.80 -18.74 -8.52
C GLN A 34 3.95 -19.37 -9.28
N THR A 35 4.31 -18.79 -10.42
CA THR A 35 5.47 -19.22 -11.24
C THR A 35 6.79 -18.63 -10.77
N LYS A 36 6.79 -17.84 -9.68
CA LYS A 36 7.95 -17.10 -9.16
C LYS A 36 8.57 -16.14 -10.19
N GLU A 37 7.75 -15.56 -11.07
CA GLU A 37 8.21 -14.64 -12.12
C GLU A 37 8.98 -13.44 -11.54
N GLN A 38 8.66 -12.98 -10.31
CA GLN A 38 9.42 -11.94 -9.60
C GLN A 38 10.89 -12.31 -9.32
N GLN A 39 11.25 -13.58 -9.44
CA GLN A 39 12.63 -14.09 -9.31
C GLN A 39 13.29 -14.39 -10.66
N SER A 40 12.59 -14.15 -11.76
CA SER A 40 13.16 -14.36 -13.09
C SER A 40 14.32 -13.40 -13.36
N PRO A 41 15.36 -13.81 -14.14
CA PRO A 41 16.45 -12.91 -14.52
C PRO A 41 15.98 -11.65 -15.24
N ALA A 42 14.86 -11.72 -15.96
CA ALA A 42 14.25 -10.59 -16.65
C ALA A 42 13.70 -9.56 -15.63
N TYR A 43 12.92 -10.03 -14.64
CA TYR A 43 12.34 -9.13 -13.63
C TYR A 43 13.39 -8.61 -12.64
N LEU A 44 14.40 -9.40 -12.28
CA LEU A 44 15.47 -8.96 -11.39
C LEU A 44 16.31 -7.81 -11.95
N LYS A 45 16.36 -7.64 -13.27
CA LYS A 45 16.94 -6.44 -13.91
C LYS A 45 16.10 -5.17 -13.68
N ILE A 46 14.80 -5.33 -13.44
CA ILE A 46 13.87 -4.22 -13.14
C ILE A 46 13.89 -3.93 -11.64
N ASN A 47 13.73 -4.97 -10.82
CA ASN A 47 13.77 -4.83 -9.36
C ASN A 47 14.60 -5.96 -8.75
N PRO A 48 15.87 -5.72 -8.41
CA PRO A 48 16.76 -6.74 -7.86
C PRO A 48 16.30 -7.30 -6.51
N LYS A 49 15.34 -6.64 -5.83
CA LYS A 49 14.71 -7.15 -4.61
C LYS A 49 13.70 -8.28 -4.88
N GLY A 50 13.34 -8.55 -6.16
CA GLY A 50 12.35 -9.56 -6.52
C GLY A 50 10.97 -9.30 -5.91
N ARG A 51 10.53 -8.04 -5.90
CA ARG A 51 9.27 -7.60 -5.30
C ARG A 51 8.51 -6.64 -6.22
N VAL A 52 7.21 -6.55 -6.03
CA VAL A 52 6.34 -5.51 -6.57
C VAL A 52 5.86 -4.59 -5.43
N PRO A 53 5.56 -3.31 -5.72
CA PRO A 53 5.52 -2.64 -7.01
C PRO A 53 6.90 -2.27 -7.57
N ALA A 54 6.94 -2.07 -8.88
CA ALA A 54 7.99 -1.33 -9.56
C ALA A 54 7.34 -0.43 -10.63
N LEU A 55 7.86 0.77 -10.81
CA LEU A 55 7.39 1.76 -11.77
C LEU A 55 8.55 2.19 -12.67
N ILE A 56 8.48 1.90 -13.95
CA ILE A 56 9.41 2.43 -14.95
C ILE A 56 8.91 3.80 -15.40
N THR A 57 9.79 4.77 -15.35
CA THR A 57 9.59 6.14 -15.82
C THR A 57 10.63 6.49 -16.88
N GLU A 58 10.49 7.64 -17.52
CA GLU A 58 11.50 8.16 -18.46
C GLU A 58 12.85 8.48 -17.78
N LYS A 59 12.84 8.71 -16.47
CA LYS A 59 14.04 9.04 -15.67
C LYS A 59 14.70 7.82 -15.03
N GLY A 60 14.03 6.64 -15.06
CA GLY A 60 14.51 5.43 -14.44
C GLY A 60 13.44 4.64 -13.74
N ILE A 61 13.85 3.69 -12.91
CA ILE A 61 12.96 2.74 -12.22
C ILE A 61 12.79 3.15 -10.76
N LEU A 62 11.55 3.25 -10.31
CA LEU A 62 11.20 3.46 -8.91
C LEU A 62 10.64 2.16 -8.31
N THR A 63 11.02 1.92 -7.07
CA THR A 63 10.51 0.82 -6.24
C THR A 63 10.13 1.37 -4.87
N GLU A 64 9.51 0.56 -4.02
CA GLU A 64 8.92 0.91 -2.72
C GLU A 64 7.60 1.72 -2.84
N THR A 65 6.58 1.19 -2.18
CA THR A 65 5.23 1.77 -2.20
C THR A 65 5.21 3.25 -1.81
N PRO A 66 5.82 3.70 -0.70
CA PRO A 66 5.82 5.11 -0.32
C PRO A 66 6.49 6.03 -1.35
N ALA A 67 7.59 5.57 -1.95
CA ALA A 67 8.33 6.37 -2.92
C ALA A 67 7.53 6.53 -4.23
N ILE A 68 6.87 5.46 -4.69
CA ILE A 68 6.03 5.50 -5.89
C ILE A 68 4.81 6.39 -5.65
N LEU A 69 4.15 6.28 -4.50
CA LEU A 69 3.01 7.13 -4.14
C LEU A 69 3.40 8.61 -4.13
N ALA A 70 4.52 8.97 -3.49
CA ALA A 70 5.01 10.34 -3.45
C ALA A 70 5.37 10.88 -4.85
N TYR A 71 6.03 10.07 -5.67
CA TYR A 71 6.37 10.45 -7.04
C TYR A 71 5.12 10.71 -7.88
N LEU A 72 4.14 9.81 -7.86
CA LEU A 72 2.90 9.94 -8.62
C LEU A 72 2.12 11.20 -8.23
N ALA A 73 2.05 11.51 -6.94
CA ALA A 73 1.38 12.71 -6.46
C ALA A 73 2.06 14.00 -6.93
N GLN A 74 3.40 14.00 -7.07
CA GLN A 74 4.17 15.16 -7.51
C GLN A 74 4.15 15.37 -9.04
N VAL A 75 4.07 14.30 -9.83
CA VAL A 75 4.02 14.41 -11.30
C VAL A 75 2.62 14.66 -11.87
N ALA A 76 1.60 14.66 -11.00
CA ALA A 76 0.22 14.99 -11.34
C ALA A 76 -0.28 16.18 -10.47
N PRO A 77 0.35 17.35 -10.52
CA PRO A 77 0.04 18.48 -9.63
C PRO A 77 -1.40 18.97 -9.75
N ASP A 78 -1.99 18.90 -10.93
CA ASP A 78 -3.37 19.34 -11.18
C ASP A 78 -4.41 18.49 -10.44
N GLN A 79 -4.04 17.28 -10.00
CA GLN A 79 -4.92 16.39 -9.24
C GLN A 79 -4.93 16.69 -7.74
N ASN A 80 -4.05 17.59 -7.25
CA ASN A 80 -3.96 17.99 -5.85
C ASN A 80 -3.87 16.80 -4.87
N LEU A 81 -3.06 15.78 -5.22
CA LEU A 81 -2.95 14.53 -4.46
C LEU A 81 -2.01 14.61 -3.26
N ALA A 82 -1.22 15.68 -3.14
CA ALA A 82 -0.30 15.90 -2.03
C ALA A 82 -0.35 17.34 -1.53
N PRO A 83 -0.03 17.58 -0.24
CA PRO A 83 0.23 18.93 0.26
C PRO A 83 1.39 19.60 -0.45
N THR A 84 1.29 20.90 -0.67
CA THR A 84 2.37 21.72 -1.26
C THR A 84 3.33 22.26 -0.20
N ASP A 85 2.88 22.40 1.05
CA ASP A 85 3.73 22.75 2.18
C ASP A 85 4.68 21.60 2.51
N PRO A 86 6.00 21.86 2.65
CA PRO A 86 6.98 20.80 2.90
C PRO A 86 6.79 20.06 4.22
N PHE A 87 6.28 20.73 5.27
CA PHE A 87 6.05 20.08 6.55
C PHE A 87 4.82 19.17 6.51
N GLU A 88 3.74 19.64 5.91
CA GLU A 88 2.53 18.81 5.69
C GLU A 88 2.83 17.62 4.78
N PHE A 89 3.67 17.79 3.76
CA PHE A 89 4.14 16.69 2.94
C PHE A 89 4.98 15.68 3.75
N ALA A 90 5.81 16.16 4.66
CA ALA A 90 6.58 15.29 5.56
C ALA A 90 5.69 14.50 6.52
N ILE A 91 4.60 15.11 7.03
CA ILE A 91 3.58 14.41 7.83
C ILE A 91 2.93 13.28 7.01
N ALA A 92 2.56 13.56 5.77
CA ALA A 92 2.01 12.54 4.86
C ALA A 92 3.00 11.39 4.61
N GLN A 93 4.29 11.72 4.42
CA GLN A 93 5.34 10.71 4.27
C GLN A 93 5.60 9.93 5.56
N ALA A 94 5.45 10.53 6.74
CA ALA A 94 5.54 9.83 8.02
C ALA A 94 4.46 8.75 8.13
N PHE A 95 3.22 9.06 7.71
CA PHE A 95 2.16 8.06 7.61
C PHE A 95 2.53 6.92 6.68
N ASN A 96 2.91 7.20 5.43
CA ASN A 96 3.27 6.17 4.45
C ASN A 96 4.48 5.34 4.89
N SER A 97 5.43 5.96 5.59
CA SER A 97 6.58 5.25 6.16
C SER A 97 6.17 4.31 7.29
N TYR A 98 5.26 4.74 8.17
CA TYR A 98 4.68 3.90 9.22
C TYR A 98 3.95 2.68 8.64
N MET A 99 3.16 2.87 7.57
CA MET A 99 2.52 1.77 6.85
C MET A 99 3.54 0.76 6.33
N ALA A 100 4.65 1.22 5.76
CA ALA A 100 5.66 0.35 5.14
C ALA A 100 6.56 -0.35 6.15
N SER A 101 7.02 0.36 7.20
CA SER A 101 8.05 -0.12 8.12
C SER A 101 7.47 -0.86 9.34
N THR A 102 6.21 -0.65 9.66
CA THR A 102 5.56 -1.21 10.85
C THR A 102 4.38 -2.09 10.50
N VAL A 103 3.33 -1.51 9.92
CA VAL A 103 2.07 -2.23 9.66
C VAL A 103 2.25 -3.35 8.64
N HIS A 104 2.90 -3.08 7.51
CA HIS A 104 3.18 -4.09 6.48
C HIS A 104 4.09 -5.21 6.99
N VAL A 105 5.05 -4.88 7.85
CA VAL A 105 5.97 -5.89 8.44
C VAL A 105 5.18 -6.85 9.33
N ALA A 106 4.30 -6.35 10.19
CA ALA A 106 3.46 -7.18 11.04
C ALA A 106 2.51 -8.07 10.22
N HIS A 107 1.82 -7.51 9.20
CA HIS A 107 1.02 -8.30 8.27
C HIS A 107 1.85 -9.42 7.60
N ALA A 108 3.08 -9.12 7.20
CA ALA A 108 3.95 -10.09 6.54
C ALA A 108 4.35 -11.27 7.44
N HIS A 109 4.36 -11.12 8.77
CA HIS A 109 4.60 -12.21 9.71
C HIS A 109 3.57 -13.33 9.60
N LYS A 110 2.36 -13.07 9.10
CA LYS A 110 1.33 -14.10 8.90
C LYS A 110 1.79 -15.25 8.00
N HIS A 111 2.46 -14.92 6.89
CA HIS A 111 2.78 -15.89 5.84
C HIS A 111 4.25 -15.90 5.41
N ARG A 112 5.09 -15.05 5.99
CA ARG A 112 6.45 -14.81 5.50
C ARG A 112 7.49 -14.85 6.60
N GLY A 113 7.22 -15.56 7.69
CA GLY A 113 8.13 -15.72 8.86
C GLY A 113 9.55 -16.13 8.49
N ALA A 114 9.69 -16.96 7.43
CA ALA A 114 10.99 -17.37 6.89
C ALA A 114 11.90 -16.24 6.38
N ARG A 115 11.41 -14.99 6.34
CA ARG A 115 12.26 -13.82 6.07
C ARG A 115 13.06 -13.35 7.29
N TRP A 116 12.65 -13.77 8.50
CA TRP A 116 13.21 -13.30 9.77
C TRP A 116 13.79 -14.40 10.62
N ALA A 117 13.33 -15.65 10.45
CA ALA A 117 13.81 -16.79 11.21
C ALA A 117 13.73 -18.06 10.37
N ASP A 118 14.60 -19.02 10.63
CA ASP A 118 14.59 -20.34 9.96
C ASP A 118 13.73 -21.35 10.72
N ASP A 119 13.53 -21.17 12.04
CA ASP A 119 12.76 -22.09 12.88
C ASP A 119 11.26 -21.95 12.65
N PRO A 120 10.55 -23.01 12.22
CA PRO A 120 9.10 -23.02 12.04
C PRO A 120 8.29 -22.65 13.30
N LEU A 121 8.78 -22.96 14.50
CA LEU A 121 8.11 -22.59 15.76
C LEU A 121 8.11 -21.07 15.96
N VAL A 122 9.17 -20.40 15.53
CA VAL A 122 9.23 -18.93 15.53
C VAL A 122 8.22 -18.36 14.55
N HIS A 123 8.03 -18.99 13.38
CA HIS A 123 6.99 -18.56 12.42
C HIS A 123 5.56 -18.67 13.01
N GLU A 124 5.28 -19.73 13.78
CA GLU A 124 3.99 -19.90 14.47
C GLU A 124 3.81 -18.82 15.53
N ALA A 125 4.83 -18.54 16.33
CA ALA A 125 4.79 -17.48 17.34
C ALA A 125 4.57 -16.09 16.69
N MET A 126 5.26 -15.77 15.58
CA MET A 126 5.04 -14.55 14.81
C MET A 126 3.60 -14.46 14.32
N ARG A 127 3.07 -15.53 13.72
CA ARG A 127 1.70 -15.59 13.19
C ARG A 127 0.66 -15.36 14.30
N ALA A 128 0.86 -15.97 15.46
CA ALA A 128 -0.03 -15.82 16.61
C ALA A 128 -0.15 -14.38 17.11
N LYS A 129 0.88 -13.54 16.90
CA LYS A 129 0.89 -12.14 17.30
C LYS A 129 0.24 -11.19 16.27
N VAL A 130 0.00 -11.63 15.04
CA VAL A 130 -0.43 -10.75 13.95
C VAL A 130 -1.73 -10.01 14.29
N THR A 131 -2.78 -10.71 14.69
CA THR A 131 -4.08 -10.07 14.99
C THR A 131 -3.95 -9.03 16.08
N ALA A 132 -3.23 -9.34 17.18
CA ALA A 132 -3.05 -8.40 18.28
C ALA A 132 -2.26 -7.14 17.83
N ASN A 133 -1.15 -7.33 17.11
CA ASN A 133 -0.36 -6.20 16.61
C ASN A 133 -1.15 -5.34 15.62
N MET A 134 -1.88 -5.98 14.68
CA MET A 134 -2.69 -5.26 13.69
C MET A 134 -3.87 -4.53 14.34
N THR A 135 -4.45 -5.04 15.43
CA THR A 135 -5.47 -4.34 16.22
C THR A 135 -4.89 -3.10 16.90
N GLU A 136 -3.70 -3.22 17.50
CA GLU A 136 -2.99 -2.07 18.08
C GLU A 136 -2.70 -0.99 17.04
N TYR A 137 -2.27 -1.39 15.83
CA TYR A 137 -2.00 -0.43 14.76
C TYR A 137 -3.28 0.18 14.19
N ALA A 138 -4.39 -0.56 14.14
CA ALA A 138 -5.69 0.02 13.79
C ALA A 138 -6.11 1.09 14.79
N GLN A 139 -5.93 0.84 16.10
CA GLN A 139 -6.18 1.84 17.16
C GLN A 139 -5.32 3.09 16.99
N MET A 140 -4.01 2.91 16.75
CA MET A 140 -3.07 4.01 16.50
C MET A 140 -3.49 4.86 15.29
N ILE A 141 -3.94 4.23 14.22
CA ILE A 141 -4.40 4.91 13.00
C ILE A 141 -5.71 5.64 13.25
N GLU A 142 -6.68 5.00 13.91
CA GLU A 142 -7.98 5.59 14.29
C GLU A 142 -7.81 6.87 15.09
N GLU A 143 -6.92 6.86 16.09
CA GLU A 143 -6.75 7.96 17.04
C GLU A 143 -5.87 9.09 16.51
N HIS A 144 -4.79 8.76 15.78
CA HIS A 144 -3.72 9.72 15.54
C HIS A 144 -3.51 10.08 14.08
N TYR A 145 -3.86 9.20 13.12
CA TYR A 145 -3.54 9.43 11.72
C TYR A 145 -4.73 9.85 10.85
N LEU A 146 -5.93 9.32 11.09
CA LEU A 146 -7.13 9.76 10.37
C LEU A 146 -7.62 11.11 10.90
N LYS A 147 -7.34 12.18 10.13
CA LYS A 147 -7.66 13.56 10.52
C LYS A 147 -9.06 13.99 10.09
N GLY A 148 -9.70 13.23 9.22
CA GLY A 148 -11.06 13.43 8.71
C GLY A 148 -11.52 12.18 7.99
N PRO A 149 -12.42 12.29 7.01
CA PRO A 149 -12.87 11.17 6.20
C PRO A 149 -11.73 10.56 5.36
N PHE A 150 -10.65 11.32 5.13
CA PHE A 150 -9.40 10.86 4.53
C PHE A 150 -8.22 11.06 5.49
N VAL A 151 -7.08 10.45 5.17
CA VAL A 151 -5.90 10.46 6.05
C VAL A 151 -5.46 11.87 6.43
N LEU A 152 -5.40 12.79 5.47
CA LEU A 152 -4.94 14.15 5.70
C LEU A 152 -6.07 15.17 5.97
N GLY A 153 -7.32 14.73 6.15
CA GLY A 153 -8.47 15.59 6.43
C GLY A 153 -9.62 15.38 5.43
N ASP A 154 -10.14 16.46 4.85
CA ASP A 154 -11.40 16.43 4.07
C ASP A 154 -11.21 16.00 2.61
N ARG A 155 -9.98 15.90 2.13
CA ARG A 155 -9.69 15.58 0.72
C ARG A 155 -8.83 14.33 0.59
N PHE A 156 -9.15 13.53 -0.44
CA PHE A 156 -8.34 12.40 -0.87
C PHE A 156 -6.90 12.84 -1.19
N SER A 157 -5.94 12.01 -0.80
CA SER A 157 -4.51 12.23 -0.96
C SER A 157 -3.77 10.93 -1.36
N PHE A 158 -2.49 11.04 -1.63
CA PHE A 158 -1.63 9.89 -1.93
C PHE A 158 -1.41 8.92 -0.74
N CYS A 159 -1.90 9.27 0.44
CA CYS A 159 -1.91 8.40 1.62
C CYS A 159 -3.07 7.41 1.62
N ASP A 160 -4.22 7.82 1.08
CA ASP A 160 -5.47 7.06 1.18
C ASP A 160 -5.45 5.71 0.47
N PRO A 161 -4.81 5.54 -0.70
CA PRO A 161 -4.63 4.23 -1.30
C PRO A 161 -3.86 3.25 -0.42
N TYR A 162 -2.87 3.73 0.36
CA TYR A 162 -2.15 2.85 1.28
C TYR A 162 -3.02 2.50 2.49
N MET A 163 -3.78 3.45 3.01
CA MET A 163 -4.77 3.17 4.06
C MET A 163 -5.80 2.13 3.60
N ALA A 164 -6.34 2.26 2.39
CA ALA A 164 -7.27 1.29 1.83
C ALA A 164 -6.69 -0.13 1.72
N LEU A 165 -5.43 -0.25 1.30
CA LEU A 165 -4.70 -1.53 1.30
C LEU A 165 -4.55 -2.09 2.72
N VAL A 166 -4.16 -1.27 3.68
CA VAL A 166 -3.99 -1.67 5.09
C VAL A 166 -5.32 -2.07 5.71
N THR A 167 -6.41 -1.38 5.41
CA THR A 167 -7.76 -1.77 5.85
C THR A 167 -8.15 -3.16 5.34
N ARG A 168 -7.77 -3.52 4.11
CA ARG A 168 -7.94 -4.88 3.59
C ARG A 168 -7.12 -5.88 4.42
N TRP A 169 -5.85 -5.56 4.73
CA TRP A 169 -5.03 -6.43 5.57
C TRP A 169 -5.59 -6.59 6.99
N PHE A 170 -6.14 -5.54 7.60
CA PHE A 170 -6.80 -5.65 8.90
C PHE A 170 -7.90 -6.70 8.89
N ARG A 171 -8.77 -6.74 7.85
CA ARG A 171 -9.79 -7.79 7.72
C ARG A 171 -9.16 -9.17 7.55
N ASP A 172 -8.18 -9.28 6.66
CA ASP A 172 -7.50 -10.54 6.38
C ASP A 172 -6.79 -11.08 7.63
N ASP A 173 -6.34 -10.22 8.53
CA ASP A 173 -5.61 -10.54 9.76
C ASP A 173 -6.51 -10.70 10.99
N GLY A 174 -7.83 -10.57 10.81
CA GLY A 174 -8.81 -10.84 11.87
C GLY A 174 -9.04 -9.68 12.83
N VAL A 175 -8.74 -8.44 12.44
CA VAL A 175 -9.08 -7.24 13.20
C VAL A 175 -10.59 -6.99 13.11
N ASP A 176 -11.23 -6.79 14.26
CA ASP A 176 -12.64 -6.38 14.33
C ASP A 176 -12.77 -4.89 13.98
N LEU A 177 -13.08 -4.60 12.72
CA LEU A 177 -13.22 -3.22 12.23
C LEU A 177 -14.48 -2.51 12.75
N ASP A 178 -15.41 -3.19 13.40
CA ASP A 178 -16.57 -2.53 14.00
C ASP A 178 -16.20 -1.62 15.17
N GLN A 179 -15.01 -1.82 15.73
CA GLN A 179 -14.46 -0.98 16.80
C GLN A 179 -13.85 0.34 16.29
N PHE A 180 -13.67 0.53 14.96
CA PHE A 180 -12.91 1.63 14.35
C PHE A 180 -13.78 2.42 13.36
N ALA A 181 -14.49 3.43 13.88
CA ALA A 181 -15.50 4.17 13.11
C ALA A 181 -14.92 4.95 11.93
N LYS A 182 -13.77 5.65 12.13
CA LYS A 182 -13.12 6.42 11.06
C LYS A 182 -12.52 5.51 9.99
N ILE A 183 -11.92 4.38 10.37
CA ILE A 183 -11.40 3.39 9.41
C ILE A 183 -12.53 2.84 8.56
N LYS A 184 -13.70 2.57 9.14
CA LYS A 184 -14.90 2.13 8.41
C LYS A 184 -15.42 3.19 7.46
N GLU A 185 -15.51 4.44 7.92
CA GLU A 185 -15.95 5.56 7.08
C GLU A 185 -15.00 5.74 5.88
N HIS A 186 -13.69 5.77 6.13
CA HIS A 186 -12.67 5.83 5.08
C HIS A 186 -12.82 4.68 4.06
N ASP A 187 -13.00 3.45 4.54
CA ASP A 187 -13.18 2.29 3.64
C ASP A 187 -14.43 2.41 2.76
N ILE A 188 -15.54 2.90 3.32
CA ILE A 188 -16.77 3.13 2.56
C ILE A 188 -16.52 4.15 1.45
N LEU A 189 -15.89 5.28 1.77
CA LEU A 189 -15.58 6.33 0.79
C LEU A 189 -14.62 5.82 -0.29
N MET A 190 -13.58 5.09 0.11
CA MET A 190 -12.62 4.51 -0.84
C MET A 190 -13.29 3.53 -1.80
N ARG A 191 -14.17 2.65 -1.32
CA ARG A 191 -14.91 1.68 -2.16
C ARG A 191 -15.84 2.32 -3.18
N GLN A 192 -16.29 3.56 -2.95
CA GLN A 192 -17.13 4.31 -3.88
C GLN A 192 -16.32 4.94 -5.03
N ARG A 193 -14.99 5.03 -4.91
CA ARG A 193 -14.14 5.63 -5.94
C ARG A 193 -14.02 4.73 -7.17
N PRO A 194 -14.21 5.26 -8.39
CA PRO A 194 -14.04 4.48 -9.62
C PRO A 194 -12.67 3.83 -9.75
N SER A 195 -11.60 4.55 -9.35
CA SER A 195 -10.22 4.07 -9.32
C SER A 195 -10.07 2.78 -8.49
N MET A 196 -10.65 2.78 -7.30
CA MET A 196 -10.60 1.61 -6.42
C MET A 196 -11.40 0.44 -6.97
N GLN A 197 -12.59 0.69 -7.55
CA GLN A 197 -13.42 -0.34 -8.16
C GLN A 197 -12.72 -0.99 -9.37
N HIS A 198 -12.09 -0.18 -10.22
CA HIS A 198 -11.33 -0.67 -11.36
C HIS A 198 -10.16 -1.56 -10.90
N VAL A 199 -9.33 -1.06 -9.99
CA VAL A 199 -8.15 -1.77 -9.50
C VAL A 199 -8.53 -3.03 -8.72
N LEU A 200 -9.65 -3.03 -7.99
CA LEU A 200 -10.14 -4.21 -7.30
C LEU A 200 -10.38 -5.37 -8.27
N GLY A 201 -10.97 -5.10 -9.44
CA GLY A 201 -11.15 -6.09 -10.50
C GLY A 201 -9.85 -6.67 -11.05
N LEU A 202 -8.78 -5.88 -11.11
CA LEU A 202 -7.47 -6.33 -11.59
C LEU A 202 -6.68 -7.16 -10.54
N HIS A 203 -6.95 -6.92 -9.26
CA HIS A 203 -6.25 -7.56 -8.13
C HIS A 203 -7.05 -8.72 -7.47
N SER A 204 -8.22 -9.05 -8.04
CA SER A 204 -9.07 -10.17 -7.59
C SER A 204 -8.56 -11.52 -8.08
#